data_f07073acce59fd639a7a66337402789f
#
_entry.id   f07073acce59fd639a7a66337402789f
#
_cell.length_a   1.000
_cell.length_b   1.000
_cell.length_c   1.000
_cell.angle_alpha   90.00
_cell.angle_beta   90.00
_cell.angle_gamma   90.00
#
_symmetry.space_group_name_H-M   'P 1'
#
loop_
_entity.id
_entity.type
_entity.pdbx_description
1 polymer ?
#
loop_
_entity_poly.entity_id
_entity_poly.type
_entity_poly.pdbx_seq_one_letter_code
_entity_poly.pdbx_strand_id
1 'polypeptide(L)'
;MRLAIYALFLSSILSQSTQTFYKDGTQREVFIKYAGIISTVFSPAEINRNKNILITSYLMKGDEGISISPVFSGKINISWNLSLIGRTSAFSNDKRAIHSYGWGISLKPGQPENNSPWSFHYNSGSFKSYNMISISSASTSIIHRLSSKRLNLFFGYTANTLRGIDYTSNDYNISKKFDKHHSYFSLGTMIDFKGIQLFPSFVYGGDYKMLSFGLQNQF
;
A
#
# COMPACT_ATOMS: atom_id res chain seq x y z
N MET A 1 -25.20 8.12 6.97
CA MET A 1 -24.56 7.32 8.03
C MET A 1 -23.24 6.64 7.61
N ARG A 2 -23.09 6.08 6.41
CA ARG A 2 -21.82 5.45 5.95
C ARG A 2 -20.66 6.44 5.81
N LEU A 3 -20.88 7.64 5.27
CA LEU A 3 -19.87 8.70 5.14
C LEU A 3 -19.35 9.22 6.49
N ALA A 4 -20.20 9.27 7.51
CA ALA A 4 -19.84 9.73 8.86
C ALA A 4 -18.87 8.76 9.56
N ILE A 5 -18.99 7.46 9.31
CA ILE A 5 -18.07 6.44 9.84
C ILE A 5 -16.69 6.59 9.22
N TYR A 6 -16.61 6.90 7.92
CA TYR A 6 -15.34 7.19 7.24
C TYR A 6 -14.68 8.46 7.79
N ALA A 7 -15.47 9.51 8.05
CA ALA A 7 -14.96 10.77 8.61
C ALA A 7 -14.46 10.63 10.04
N LEU A 8 -15.15 9.86 10.89
CA LEU A 8 -14.73 9.57 12.27
C LEU A 8 -13.47 8.69 12.32
N PHE A 9 -13.36 7.73 11.40
CA PHE A 9 -12.17 6.90 11.27
C PHE A 9 -10.96 7.72 10.82
N LEU A 10 -11.14 8.69 9.94
CA LEU A 10 -10.12 9.63 9.48
C LEU A 10 -9.67 10.60 10.59
N SER A 11 -10.58 11.12 11.39
CA SER A 11 -10.25 12.10 12.44
C SER A 11 -9.45 11.50 13.60
N SER A 12 -9.68 10.23 13.94
CA SER A 12 -8.92 9.53 15.00
C SER A 12 -7.48 9.20 14.59
N ILE A 13 -7.17 9.19 13.29
CA ILE A 13 -5.84 8.87 12.76
C ILE A 13 -4.94 10.09 12.69
N LEU A 14 -5.52 11.28 12.56
CA LEU A 14 -4.77 12.53 12.41
C LEU A 14 -4.13 13.04 13.72
N SER A 15 -4.38 12.39 14.87
CA SER A 15 -4.02 12.92 16.17
C SER A 15 -2.79 12.29 16.84
N GLN A 16 -2.03 11.39 16.17
CA GLN A 16 -0.94 10.68 16.85
C GLN A 16 0.39 10.65 16.13
N SER A 17 1.35 11.04 16.85
CA SER A 17 2.75 10.68 17.15
C SER A 17 3.83 11.64 16.66
N THR A 18 4.51 12.16 17.66
CA THR A 18 5.81 12.81 17.63
C THR A 18 6.90 11.75 17.53
N GLN A 19 7.30 11.32 16.33
CA GLN A 19 8.51 10.49 16.18
C GLN A 19 9.33 10.96 14.97
N THR A 20 10.63 11.10 15.19
CA THR A 20 11.62 11.26 14.11
C THR A 20 11.52 10.04 13.19
N PHE A 21 11.60 10.27 11.86
CA PHE A 21 11.44 9.18 10.88
C PHE A 21 12.44 8.05 11.06
N TYR A 22 13.65 8.37 11.45
CA TYR A 22 14.71 7.40 11.76
C TYR A 22 15.79 8.04 12.61
N LYS A 23 16.42 7.24 13.44
CA LYS A 23 17.49 7.65 14.38
C LYS A 23 18.88 7.22 13.89
N ASP A 24 18.96 6.23 13.03
CA ASP A 24 20.20 5.64 12.51
C ASP A 24 20.03 5.10 11.09
N GLY A 25 21.11 4.60 10.51
CA GLY A 25 21.14 4.07 9.14
C GLY A 25 20.25 2.85 8.93
N THR A 26 20.09 2.00 9.93
CA THR A 26 19.24 0.79 9.85
C THR A 26 17.77 1.18 9.80
N GLN A 27 17.34 2.06 10.69
CA GLN A 27 15.96 2.58 10.67
C GLN A 27 15.66 3.33 9.38
N ARG A 28 16.64 4.06 8.83
CA ARG A 28 16.52 4.70 7.53
C ARG A 28 16.23 3.69 6.42
N GLU A 29 16.93 2.58 6.39
CA GLU A 29 16.69 1.55 5.37
C GLU A 29 15.29 0.96 5.47
N VAL A 30 14.85 0.63 6.66
CA VAL A 30 13.49 0.12 6.92
C VAL A 30 12.45 1.18 6.50
N PHE A 31 12.67 2.45 6.83
CA PHE A 31 11.79 3.54 6.44
C PHE A 31 11.70 3.70 4.91
N ILE A 32 12.82 3.61 4.18
CA ILE A 32 12.84 3.69 2.72
C ILE A 32 12.00 2.55 2.10
N LYS A 33 12.15 1.32 2.60
CA LYS A 33 11.36 0.16 2.13
C LYS A 33 9.87 0.36 2.42
N TYR A 34 9.54 0.84 3.61
CA TYR A 34 8.17 1.15 4.01
C TYR A 34 7.53 2.24 3.13
N ALA A 35 8.24 3.32 2.87
CA ALA A 35 7.79 4.39 1.98
C ALA A 35 7.53 3.88 0.55
N GLY A 36 8.37 2.96 0.08
CA GLY A 36 8.17 2.26 -1.19
C GLY A 36 6.88 1.46 -1.22
N ILE A 37 6.58 0.71 -0.16
CA ILE A 37 5.35 -0.07 -0.07
C ILE A 37 4.12 0.84 -0.02
N ILE A 38 4.13 1.89 0.80
CA ILE A 38 3.04 2.88 0.87
C ILE A 38 2.72 3.43 -0.52
N SER A 39 3.75 3.78 -1.29
CA SER A 39 3.58 4.38 -2.61
C SER A 39 3.15 3.39 -3.70
N THR A 40 3.23 2.08 -3.45
CA THR A 40 2.89 1.02 -4.42
C THR A 40 1.82 0.04 -3.93
N VAL A 41 1.28 0.21 -2.71
CA VAL A 41 0.23 -0.66 -2.16
C VAL A 41 -1.04 -0.66 -3.02
N PHE A 42 -1.73 -1.78 -3.10
CA PHE A 42 -2.97 -1.94 -3.84
C PHE A 42 -3.88 -2.97 -3.18
N SER A 43 -5.17 -2.95 -3.52
CA SER A 43 -6.11 -4.01 -3.13
C SER A 43 -5.98 -5.22 -4.06
N PRO A 44 -5.79 -6.43 -3.54
CA PRO A 44 -5.85 -7.65 -4.32
C PRO A 44 -7.29 -8.06 -4.67
N ALA A 45 -8.29 -7.36 -4.14
CA ALA A 45 -9.68 -7.66 -4.43
C ALA A 45 -10.00 -7.44 -5.91
N GLU A 46 -10.89 -8.28 -6.42
CA GLU A 46 -11.50 -8.08 -7.72
C GLU A 46 -12.75 -7.22 -7.60
N ILE A 47 -13.01 -6.48 -8.65
CA ILE A 47 -14.28 -5.76 -8.81
C ILE A 47 -15.30 -6.77 -9.36
N ASN A 48 -16.44 -6.86 -8.72
CA ASN A 48 -17.54 -7.73 -9.17
C ASN A 48 -18.00 -7.34 -10.56
N ARG A 49 -18.49 -8.30 -11.37
CA ARG A 49 -18.88 -8.09 -12.77
C ARG A 49 -19.90 -6.96 -12.98
N ASN A 50 -20.76 -6.72 -11.99
CA ASN A 50 -21.80 -5.68 -12.04
C ASN A 50 -21.34 -4.33 -11.46
N LYS A 51 -20.05 -4.19 -11.19
CA LYS A 51 -19.40 -3.02 -10.60
C LYS A 51 -18.20 -2.64 -11.43
N ASN A 52 -17.88 -1.35 -11.43
CA ASN A 52 -16.74 -0.84 -12.22
C ASN A 52 -15.65 -0.21 -11.37
N ILE A 53 -15.97 0.15 -10.13
CA ILE A 53 -15.07 0.92 -9.26
C ILE A 53 -14.95 0.21 -7.91
N LEU A 54 -13.73 0.13 -7.41
CA LEU A 54 -13.40 -0.29 -6.05
C LEU A 54 -12.63 0.85 -5.37
N ILE A 55 -13.12 1.28 -4.22
CA ILE A 55 -12.43 2.27 -3.37
C ILE A 55 -11.96 1.55 -2.11
N THR A 56 -10.70 1.75 -1.75
CA THR A 56 -10.07 1.14 -0.58
C THR A 56 -9.37 2.20 0.25
N SER A 57 -9.55 2.16 1.55
CA SER A 57 -8.79 2.93 2.53
C SER A 57 -7.95 1.97 3.35
N TYR A 58 -6.65 2.22 3.48
CA TYR A 58 -5.73 1.41 4.27
C TYR A 58 -5.21 2.19 5.47
N LEU A 59 -4.96 1.48 6.53
CA LEU A 59 -4.09 1.87 7.62
C LEU A 59 -2.91 0.91 7.63
N MET A 60 -1.72 1.45 7.50
CA MET A 60 -0.49 0.66 7.43
C MET A 60 0.39 1.01 8.61
N LYS A 61 0.85 -0.02 9.32
CA LYS A 61 1.77 0.10 10.46
C LYS A 61 2.96 -0.80 10.22
N GLY A 62 4.15 -0.21 10.22
CA GLY A 62 5.41 -0.93 10.17
C GLY A 62 5.93 -1.31 11.56
N ASP A 63 7.15 -1.84 11.60
CA ASP A 63 7.91 -2.09 12.82
C ASP A 63 8.24 -0.80 13.57
N GLU A 64 8.96 -0.92 14.68
CA GLU A 64 9.28 0.16 15.62
C GLU A 64 9.71 1.48 14.93
N GLY A 65 9.10 2.57 15.35
CA GLY A 65 9.42 3.93 14.87
C GLY A 65 8.66 4.37 13.61
N ILE A 66 7.84 3.53 12.99
CA ILE A 66 7.04 3.90 11.82
C ILE A 66 5.59 4.16 12.25
N SER A 67 5.15 5.39 12.03
CA SER A 67 3.79 5.82 12.35
C SER A 67 2.74 5.16 11.45
N ILE A 68 1.50 5.11 11.91
CA ILE A 68 0.37 4.65 11.11
C ILE A 68 0.18 5.58 9.92
N SER A 69 0.18 5.03 8.73
CA SER A 69 0.04 5.77 7.48
C SER A 69 -1.29 5.45 6.79
N PRO A 70 -2.17 6.44 6.63
CA PRO A 70 -3.38 6.28 5.86
C PRO A 70 -3.07 6.31 4.36
N VAL A 71 -3.65 5.39 3.59
CA VAL A 71 -3.55 5.35 2.13
C VAL A 71 -4.94 5.16 1.54
N PHE A 72 -5.28 5.95 0.54
CA PHE A 72 -6.50 5.81 -0.25
C PHE A 72 -6.15 5.28 -1.64
N SER A 73 -6.91 4.31 -2.11
CA SER A 73 -6.74 3.73 -3.42
C SER A 73 -8.08 3.57 -4.13
N GLY A 74 -8.09 3.90 -5.41
CA GLY A 74 -9.19 3.61 -6.33
C GLY A 74 -8.72 2.63 -7.41
N LYS A 75 -9.57 1.67 -7.77
CA LYS A 75 -9.35 0.73 -8.86
C LYS A 75 -10.56 0.78 -9.79
N ILE A 76 -10.31 0.87 -11.08
CA ILE A 76 -11.35 0.97 -12.12
C ILE A 76 -11.09 -0.11 -13.17
N ASN A 77 -12.13 -0.89 -13.52
CA ASN A 77 -12.05 -1.85 -14.61
C ASN A 77 -12.09 -1.13 -15.96
N ILE A 78 -11.09 -1.37 -16.80
CA ILE A 78 -11.05 -0.96 -18.20
C ILE A 78 -11.63 -2.07 -19.08
N SER A 79 -11.35 -3.31 -18.73
CA SER A 79 -11.91 -4.49 -19.36
C SER A 79 -12.12 -5.59 -18.31
N TRP A 80 -12.60 -6.76 -18.72
CA TRP A 80 -12.82 -7.89 -17.81
C TRP A 80 -11.53 -8.37 -17.12
N ASN A 81 -10.37 -8.14 -17.71
CA ASN A 81 -9.08 -8.60 -17.22
C ASN A 81 -8.07 -7.49 -16.90
N LEU A 82 -8.39 -6.24 -17.23
CA LEU A 82 -7.50 -5.10 -17.04
C LEU A 82 -8.16 -4.04 -16.16
N SER A 83 -7.45 -3.61 -15.14
CA SER A 83 -7.89 -2.51 -14.29
C SER A 83 -6.77 -1.48 -14.12
N LEU A 84 -7.15 -0.22 -13.99
CA LEU A 84 -6.28 0.86 -13.55
C LEU A 84 -6.42 1.08 -12.05
N ILE A 85 -5.32 1.46 -11.42
CA ILE A 85 -5.24 1.73 -9.98
C ILE A 85 -4.65 3.12 -9.81
N GLY A 86 -5.31 3.94 -8.99
CA GLY A 86 -4.76 5.21 -8.49
C GLY A 86 -4.69 5.17 -6.97
N ARG A 87 -3.69 5.83 -6.38
CA ARG A 87 -3.57 5.93 -4.93
C ARG A 87 -2.98 7.25 -4.49
N THR A 88 -3.34 7.63 -3.29
CA THR A 88 -2.79 8.81 -2.63
C THR A 88 -2.74 8.60 -1.12
N SER A 89 -1.77 9.25 -0.50
CA SER A 89 -1.62 9.32 0.95
C SER A 89 -1.12 10.71 1.30
N ALA A 90 -1.70 11.32 2.32
CA ALA A 90 -1.24 12.58 2.87
C ALA A 90 -1.42 12.54 4.39
N PHE A 91 -0.35 12.76 5.13
CA PHE A 91 -0.38 12.83 6.58
C PHE A 91 0.75 13.73 7.07
N SER A 92 0.69 14.12 8.32
CA SER A 92 1.72 14.94 8.95
C SER A 92 2.36 14.16 10.09
N ASN A 93 3.68 14.24 10.18
CA ASN A 93 4.44 13.73 11.30
C ASN A 93 5.42 14.81 11.77
N ASP A 94 5.40 15.16 13.06
CA ASP A 94 6.23 16.19 13.66
C ASP A 94 6.31 17.52 12.87
N LYS A 95 5.15 18.07 12.51
CA LYS A 95 5.01 19.29 11.70
C LYS A 95 5.54 19.15 10.26
N ARG A 96 5.85 17.95 9.80
CA ARG A 96 6.34 17.70 8.44
C ARG A 96 5.25 17.03 7.62
N ALA A 97 4.92 17.63 6.50
CA ALA A 97 3.97 17.06 5.56
C ALA A 97 4.62 15.90 4.78
N ILE A 98 3.89 14.81 4.71
CA ILE A 98 4.24 13.64 3.90
C ILE A 98 3.16 13.47 2.85
N HIS A 99 3.58 13.31 1.62
CA HIS A 99 2.71 13.03 0.49
C HIS A 99 3.20 11.78 -0.25
N SER A 100 2.27 10.92 -0.57
CA SER A 100 2.53 9.81 -1.48
C SER A 100 1.42 9.74 -2.52
N TYR A 101 1.77 9.46 -3.76
CA TYR A 101 0.85 9.22 -4.84
C TYR A 101 1.40 8.14 -5.76
N GLY A 102 0.53 7.45 -6.44
CA GLY A 102 0.94 6.41 -7.36
C GLY A 102 -0.19 5.98 -8.26
N TRP A 103 0.18 5.22 -9.27
CA TRP A 103 -0.73 4.57 -10.20
C TRP A 103 -0.28 3.13 -10.43
N GLY A 104 -1.11 2.34 -11.02
CA GLY A 104 -0.78 0.97 -11.37
C GLY A 104 -1.79 0.36 -12.34
N ILE A 105 -1.42 -0.80 -12.83
CA ILE A 105 -2.27 -1.65 -13.62
C ILE A 105 -2.37 -3.02 -12.97
N SER A 106 -3.52 -3.64 -13.10
CA SER A 106 -3.78 -5.01 -12.65
C SER A 106 -4.27 -5.81 -13.83
N LEU A 107 -3.60 -6.91 -14.13
CA LEU A 107 -3.93 -7.84 -15.18
C LEU A 107 -4.35 -9.18 -14.57
N LYS A 108 -5.46 -9.72 -15.03
CA LYS A 108 -5.95 -11.05 -14.68
C LYS A 108 -5.82 -11.95 -15.90
N PRO A 109 -5.05 -13.04 -15.82
CA PRO A 109 -4.93 -13.96 -16.94
C PRO A 109 -6.20 -14.83 -17.07
N GLY A 110 -6.39 -15.44 -18.23
CA GLY A 110 -7.48 -16.40 -18.47
C GLY A 110 -8.53 -15.88 -19.43
N GLN A 111 -9.73 -16.39 -19.30
CA GLN A 111 -10.90 -16.07 -20.14
C GLN A 111 -12.02 -15.47 -19.28
N PRO A 112 -12.94 -14.71 -19.89
CA PRO A 112 -14.03 -14.06 -19.13
C PRO A 112 -14.88 -15.03 -18.31
N GLU A 113 -15.09 -16.24 -18.81
CA GLU A 113 -15.90 -17.28 -18.16
C GLU A 113 -15.16 -17.95 -17.01
N ASN A 114 -13.83 -17.96 -17.04
CA ASN A 114 -13.00 -18.73 -16.11
C ASN A 114 -12.22 -17.78 -15.21
N ASN A 115 -12.69 -17.62 -13.97
CA ASN A 115 -12.05 -16.74 -12.99
C ASN A 115 -10.68 -17.30 -12.57
N SER A 116 -9.61 -16.77 -13.16
CA SER A 116 -8.25 -17.10 -12.72
C SER A 116 -8.04 -16.67 -11.26
N PRO A 117 -7.49 -17.54 -10.42
CA PRO A 117 -7.10 -17.15 -9.05
C PRO A 117 -5.87 -16.23 -9.03
N TRP A 118 -5.17 -16.10 -10.16
CA TRP A 118 -3.95 -15.30 -10.28
C TRP A 118 -4.24 -13.90 -10.78
N SER A 119 -3.46 -12.93 -10.31
CA SER A 119 -3.40 -11.59 -10.89
C SER A 119 -1.97 -11.05 -10.85
N PHE A 120 -1.64 -10.26 -11.85
CA PHE A 120 -0.36 -9.58 -11.99
C PHE A 120 -0.59 -8.08 -11.83
N HIS A 121 0.31 -7.42 -11.10
CA HIS A 121 0.19 -6.00 -10.85
C HIS A 121 1.51 -5.32 -11.15
N TYR A 122 1.45 -4.21 -11.86
CA TYR A 122 2.55 -3.26 -11.96
C TYR A 122 2.11 -1.96 -11.30
N ASN A 123 2.94 -1.42 -10.42
CA ASN A 123 2.64 -0.19 -9.71
C ASN A 123 3.85 0.74 -9.75
N SER A 124 3.59 2.01 -9.90
CA SER A 124 4.60 3.07 -9.78
C SER A 124 4.09 4.14 -8.83
N GLY A 125 4.97 4.69 -8.03
CA GLY A 125 4.60 5.70 -7.05
C GLY A 125 5.74 6.60 -6.63
N SER A 126 5.38 7.64 -5.92
CA SER A 126 6.30 8.59 -5.34
C SER A 126 5.91 8.86 -3.89
N PHE A 127 6.89 8.93 -3.03
CA PHE A 127 6.78 9.31 -1.63
C PHE A 127 7.69 10.51 -1.37
N LYS A 128 7.14 11.56 -0.80
CA LYS A 128 7.88 12.80 -0.52
C LYS A 128 7.59 13.31 0.87
N SER A 129 8.65 13.65 1.59
CA SER A 129 8.59 14.44 2.81
C SER A 129 9.41 15.70 2.62
N TYR A 130 8.83 16.85 2.99
CA TYR A 130 9.46 18.13 2.77
C TYR A 130 10.84 18.23 3.46
N ASN A 131 11.86 18.60 2.69
CA ASN A 131 13.26 18.73 3.13
C ASN A 131 13.88 17.49 3.79
N MET A 132 13.30 16.31 3.64
CA MET A 132 13.86 15.09 4.21
C MET A 132 14.20 14.06 3.14
N ILE A 133 13.19 13.54 2.44
CA ILE A 133 13.38 12.44 1.52
C ILE A 133 12.42 12.51 0.35
N SER A 134 12.90 12.14 -0.82
CA SER A 134 12.09 11.94 -2.02
C SER A 134 12.39 10.57 -2.59
N ILE A 135 11.38 9.73 -2.72
CA ILE A 135 11.49 8.34 -3.18
C ILE A 135 10.57 8.14 -4.37
N SER A 136 11.08 7.56 -5.43
CA SER A 136 10.30 6.96 -6.52
C SER A 136 10.40 5.46 -6.42
N SER A 137 9.28 4.76 -6.58
CA SER A 137 9.20 3.31 -6.50
C SER A 137 8.45 2.72 -7.67
N ALA A 138 8.87 1.53 -8.08
CA ALA A 138 8.18 0.71 -9.06
C ALA A 138 8.14 -0.73 -8.56
N SER A 139 6.96 -1.35 -8.56
CA SER A 139 6.79 -2.71 -8.10
C SER A 139 6.06 -3.59 -9.10
N THR A 140 6.46 -4.85 -9.15
CA THR A 140 5.75 -5.91 -9.86
C THR A 140 5.32 -6.97 -8.85
N SER A 141 4.05 -7.37 -8.90
CA SER A 141 3.49 -8.32 -7.95
C SER A 141 2.73 -9.42 -8.66
N ILE A 142 2.82 -10.62 -8.09
CA ILE A 142 2.01 -11.78 -8.44
C ILE A 142 1.19 -12.14 -7.23
N ILE A 143 -0.12 -12.18 -7.37
CA ILE A 143 -1.07 -12.49 -6.29
C ILE A 143 -1.87 -13.73 -6.68
N HIS A 144 -1.98 -14.64 -5.73
CA HIS A 144 -2.89 -15.78 -5.81
C HIS A 144 -3.99 -15.65 -4.77
N ARG A 145 -5.24 -15.90 -5.17
CA ARG A 145 -6.41 -15.85 -4.30
C ARG A 145 -7.00 -17.24 -4.14
N LEU A 146 -7.32 -17.56 -2.91
CA LEU A 146 -8.03 -18.76 -2.52
C LEU A 146 -9.39 -18.37 -2.00
N SER A 147 -10.43 -18.61 -2.80
CA SER A 147 -11.81 -18.33 -2.40
C SER A 147 -12.50 -19.62 -1.96
N SER A 148 -13.01 -19.61 -0.75
CA SER A 148 -13.87 -20.65 -0.20
C SER A 148 -15.19 -20.02 0.24
N LYS A 149 -16.23 -20.83 0.45
CA LYS A 149 -17.56 -20.35 0.91
C LYS A 149 -17.52 -19.46 2.17
N ARG A 150 -16.48 -19.58 3.00
CA ARG A 150 -16.36 -18.86 4.28
C ARG A 150 -15.14 -17.97 4.40
N LEU A 151 -14.17 -18.11 3.49
CA LEU A 151 -12.89 -17.44 3.65
C LEU A 151 -12.30 -17.09 2.28
N ASN A 152 -11.96 -15.85 2.10
CA ASN A 152 -11.23 -15.35 0.94
C ASN A 152 -9.82 -14.97 1.39
N LEU A 153 -8.85 -15.83 1.10
CA LEU A 153 -7.44 -15.58 1.38
C LEU A 153 -6.73 -15.10 0.13
N PHE A 154 -5.67 -14.35 0.31
CA PHE A 154 -4.72 -14.08 -0.76
C PHE A 154 -3.30 -14.20 -0.21
N PHE A 155 -2.40 -14.57 -1.08
CA PHE A 155 -0.96 -14.48 -0.85
C PHE A 155 -0.29 -13.94 -2.10
N GLY A 156 0.79 -13.21 -1.91
CA GLY A 156 1.49 -12.57 -3.01
C GLY A 156 2.98 -12.44 -2.78
N TYR A 157 3.68 -12.30 -3.87
CA TYR A 157 5.08 -11.93 -3.91
C TYR A 157 5.21 -10.63 -4.70
N THR A 158 6.00 -9.70 -4.17
CA THR A 158 6.25 -8.40 -4.80
C THR A 158 7.74 -8.12 -4.84
N ALA A 159 8.25 -7.76 -6.01
CA ALA A 159 9.56 -7.16 -6.20
C ALA A 159 9.39 -5.65 -6.39
N ASN A 160 10.18 -4.87 -5.66
CA ASN A 160 10.11 -3.42 -5.66
C ASN A 160 11.50 -2.79 -5.86
N THR A 161 11.57 -1.79 -6.70
CA THR A 161 12.75 -0.97 -6.95
C THR A 161 12.49 0.44 -6.43
N LEU A 162 13.42 0.95 -5.64
CA LEU A 162 13.37 2.26 -4.98
C LEU A 162 14.55 3.11 -5.41
N ARG A 163 14.27 4.31 -5.86
CA ARG A 163 15.28 5.33 -6.16
C ARG A 163 14.93 6.61 -5.44
N GLY A 164 15.90 7.25 -4.85
CA GLY A 164 15.57 8.47 -4.14
C GLY A 164 16.77 9.30 -3.72
N ILE A 165 16.42 10.41 -3.08
CA ILE A 165 17.36 11.38 -2.51
C ILE A 165 16.95 11.60 -1.06
N ASP A 166 17.92 11.46 -0.17
CA ASP A 166 17.80 11.80 1.24
C ASP A 166 18.54 13.12 1.50
N TYR A 167 17.79 14.14 1.85
CA TYR A 167 18.33 15.49 2.10
C TYR A 167 18.95 15.63 3.49
N THR A 168 18.69 14.67 4.39
CA THR A 168 19.25 14.61 5.75
C THR A 168 20.49 13.72 5.85
N SER A 169 20.99 13.22 4.72
CA SER A 169 22.10 12.25 4.67
C SER A 169 23.38 12.71 5.36
N ASN A 170 23.67 14.02 5.37
CA ASN A 170 24.85 14.57 6.01
C ASN A 170 24.85 14.37 7.53
N ASP A 171 23.67 14.38 8.15
CA ASP A 171 23.50 14.21 9.60
C ASP A 171 23.91 12.81 10.07
N TYR A 172 23.94 11.83 9.15
CA TYR A 172 24.20 10.41 9.43
C TYR A 172 25.42 9.87 8.71
N ASN A 173 26.16 10.70 7.96
CA ASN A 173 27.29 10.29 7.11
C ASN A 173 26.92 9.15 6.12
N ILE A 174 25.76 9.25 5.49
CA ILE A 174 25.19 8.25 4.58
C ILE A 174 25.06 8.84 3.18
N SER A 175 25.10 8.02 2.15
CA SER A 175 24.94 8.47 0.77
C SER A 175 23.59 9.19 0.56
N LYS A 176 23.67 10.39 -0.01
CA LYS A 176 22.49 11.23 -0.34
C LYS A 176 21.56 10.54 -1.33
N LYS A 177 22.11 9.93 -2.37
CA LYS A 177 21.34 9.18 -3.38
C LYS A 177 21.34 7.71 -3.04
N PHE A 178 20.24 7.03 -3.33
CA PHE A 178 20.14 5.59 -3.16
C PHE A 178 19.35 4.95 -4.30
N ASP A 179 19.73 3.72 -4.63
CA ASP A 179 19.02 2.80 -5.51
C ASP A 179 18.97 1.46 -4.76
N LYS A 180 17.77 1.01 -4.44
CA LYS A 180 17.56 -0.19 -3.61
C LYS A 180 16.53 -1.10 -4.28
N HIS A 181 16.80 -2.39 -4.18
CA HIS A 181 15.86 -3.43 -4.58
C HIS A 181 15.47 -4.22 -3.34
N HIS A 182 14.19 -4.48 -3.19
CA HIS A 182 13.71 -5.37 -2.14
C HIS A 182 12.49 -6.14 -2.61
N SER A 183 12.27 -7.27 -2.00
CA SER A 183 11.09 -8.08 -2.24
C SER A 183 10.42 -8.44 -0.94
N TYR A 184 9.12 -8.74 -1.02
CA TYR A 184 8.33 -9.13 0.13
C TYR A 184 7.20 -10.07 -0.25
N PHE A 185 6.79 -10.83 0.73
CA PHE A 185 5.57 -11.63 0.70
C PHE A 185 4.43 -10.88 1.37
N SER A 186 3.24 -11.05 0.84
CA SER A 186 2.00 -10.54 1.44
C SER A 186 1.02 -11.68 1.66
N LEU A 187 0.38 -11.68 2.80
CA LEU A 187 -0.69 -12.62 3.16
C LEU A 187 -1.83 -11.84 3.80
N GLY A 188 -3.05 -12.16 3.45
CA GLY A 188 -4.20 -11.52 4.07
C GLY A 188 -5.50 -12.22 3.76
N THR A 189 -6.58 -11.66 4.28
CA THR A 189 -7.93 -12.16 4.07
C THR A 189 -8.87 -11.02 3.73
N MET A 190 -9.97 -11.35 3.06
CA MET A 190 -11.07 -10.45 2.77
C MET A 190 -12.32 -10.98 3.47
N ILE A 191 -12.92 -10.16 4.32
CA ILE A 191 -14.08 -10.49 5.14
C ILE A 191 -15.22 -9.56 4.74
N ASP A 192 -16.30 -10.12 4.24
CA ASP A 192 -17.49 -9.35 3.88
C ASP A 192 -18.32 -9.03 5.14
N PHE A 193 -18.55 -7.75 5.37
CA PHE A 193 -19.37 -7.28 6.47
C PHE A 193 -20.39 -6.23 5.99
N LYS A 194 -21.65 -6.64 5.84
CA LYS A 194 -22.77 -5.75 5.47
C LYS A 194 -22.48 -4.84 4.26
N GLY A 195 -21.83 -5.37 3.24
CA GLY A 195 -21.53 -4.65 1.99
C GLY A 195 -20.27 -3.78 2.02
N ILE A 196 -19.50 -3.86 3.10
CA ILE A 196 -18.13 -3.35 3.21
C ILE A 196 -17.22 -4.57 3.37
N GLN A 197 -16.09 -4.59 2.69
CA GLN A 197 -15.09 -5.63 2.86
C GLN A 197 -13.99 -5.13 3.78
N LEU A 198 -13.71 -5.91 4.81
CA LEU A 198 -12.55 -5.74 5.68
C LEU A 198 -11.37 -6.51 5.08
N PHE A 199 -10.20 -5.89 5.13
CA PHE A 199 -9.02 -6.41 4.45
C PHE A 199 -7.79 -6.31 5.34
N PRO A 200 -7.66 -7.17 6.38
CA PRO A 200 -6.42 -7.29 7.13
C PRO A 200 -5.37 -8.02 6.31
N SER A 201 -4.14 -7.51 6.32
CA SER A 201 -3.01 -8.16 5.68
C SER A 201 -1.69 -7.95 6.42
N PHE A 202 -0.79 -8.88 6.19
CA PHE A 202 0.56 -8.90 6.72
C PHE A 202 1.56 -8.93 5.56
N VAL A 203 2.59 -8.11 5.66
CA VAL A 203 3.72 -8.05 4.72
C VAL A 203 4.99 -8.44 5.45
N TYR A 204 5.78 -9.30 4.84
CA TYR A 204 7.06 -9.79 5.35
C TYR A 204 8.16 -9.66 4.29
N GLY A 205 9.18 -8.89 4.59
CA GLY A 205 10.31 -8.63 3.69
C GLY A 205 11.68 -9.04 4.25
N GLY A 206 11.71 -10.04 5.15
CA GLY A 206 12.93 -10.52 5.78
C GLY A 206 13.36 -9.64 6.97
N ASP A 207 13.80 -8.45 6.69
CA ASP A 207 14.30 -7.47 7.68
C ASP A 207 13.24 -6.46 8.15
N TYR A 208 12.02 -6.55 7.64
CA TYR A 208 10.91 -5.71 8.08
C TYR A 208 9.57 -6.47 8.03
N LYS A 209 8.66 -6.04 8.89
CA LYS A 209 7.30 -6.55 8.99
C LYS A 209 6.32 -5.39 8.97
N MET A 210 5.17 -5.59 8.36
CA MET A 210 4.14 -4.58 8.30
C MET A 210 2.76 -5.22 8.41
N LEU A 211 1.91 -4.59 9.20
CA LEU A 211 0.49 -4.88 9.26
C LEU A 211 -0.27 -3.82 8.47
N SER A 212 -1.25 -4.24 7.70
CA SER A 212 -2.19 -3.32 7.11
C SER A 212 -3.62 -3.76 7.38
N PHE A 213 -4.49 -2.78 7.52
CA PHE A 213 -5.91 -2.99 7.66
C PHE A 213 -6.62 -2.10 6.65
N GLY A 214 -7.37 -2.71 5.75
CA GLY A 214 -8.11 -2.01 4.72
C GLY A 214 -9.61 -2.12 4.91
N LEU A 215 -10.32 -1.06 4.50
CA LEU A 215 -11.75 -1.02 4.30
C LEU A 215 -12.00 -0.75 2.83
N GLN A 216 -12.85 -1.53 2.18
CA GLN A 216 -13.13 -1.34 0.77
C GLN A 216 -14.62 -1.49 0.46
N ASN A 217 -15.05 -0.80 -0.60
CA ASN A 217 -16.39 -0.87 -1.13
C ASN A 217 -16.36 -0.83 -2.67
N GLN A 218 -17.35 -1.47 -3.29
CA GLN A 218 -17.49 -1.56 -4.74
C GLN A 218 -18.75 -0.81 -5.21
N PHE A 219 -18.63 -0.09 -6.34
CA PHE A 219 -19.68 0.73 -6.94
C PHE A 219 -19.91 0.38 -8.40
#